data_ff45cb61ef519d2d1a997f13ee8dcdfb
#
_entry.id   ff45cb61ef519d2d1a997f13ee8dcdfb
#
_cell.length_a   1.000
_cell.length_b   1.000
_cell.length_c   1.000
_cell.angle_alpha   90.00
_cell.angle_beta   90.00
_cell.angle_gamma   90.00
#
_symmetry.space_group_name_H-M   'P 1'
#
loop_
_entity.id
_entity.type
_entity.pdbx_description
1 polymer ?
#
loop_
_entity_poly.entity_id
_entity_poly.type
_entity_poly.pdbx_seq_one_letter_code
_entity_poly.pdbx_strand_id
1 'polypeptide(L)'
;MKRIPIVILALLALVGGYYAGNMFQKKAPPPVLASVLEPPKEIRPFELTGGDGENFTLENLKGQWTLVYFGYTYCPDICPTTLTDIARVYNRLADQPEITKELKTLLISVDPARDTPERLQEYVTFFRDDYLAATGEKEEIDQIAKDFSAYYKIHEPDENGNYPVDHSSIVSLVNPDGRIRAIFINVAESPQ
;
A
#
# COMPACT_ATOMS: atom_id res chain seq x y z
N MET A 1 23.29 -23.44 -57.34
CA MET A 1 23.46 -23.93 -55.97
C MET A 1 24.02 -22.89 -54.96
N LYS A 2 24.19 -21.59 -55.30
CA LYS A 2 24.78 -20.57 -54.38
C LYS A 2 23.76 -19.76 -53.54
N ARG A 3 22.44 -20.00 -53.67
CA ARG A 3 21.38 -19.21 -52.96
C ARG A 3 20.95 -19.80 -51.62
N ILE A 4 21.20 -21.10 -51.40
CA ILE A 4 20.81 -21.77 -50.12
C ILE A 4 21.53 -21.19 -48.90
N PRO A 5 22.85 -20.90 -48.90
CA PRO A 5 23.51 -20.33 -47.72
C PRO A 5 23.04 -18.92 -47.39
N ILE A 6 22.64 -18.12 -48.40
CA ILE A 6 22.10 -16.76 -48.18
C ILE A 6 20.74 -16.81 -47.49
N VAL A 7 19.88 -17.75 -47.88
CA VAL A 7 18.55 -17.91 -47.23
C VAL A 7 18.69 -18.38 -45.81
N ILE A 8 19.62 -19.31 -45.52
CA ILE A 8 19.90 -19.78 -44.15
C ILE A 8 20.41 -18.63 -43.27
N LEU A 9 21.33 -17.81 -43.81
CA LEU A 9 21.89 -16.67 -43.07
C LEU A 9 20.79 -15.62 -42.74
N ALA A 10 19.91 -15.35 -43.72
CA ALA A 10 18.76 -14.43 -43.50
C ALA A 10 17.78 -14.96 -42.48
N LEU A 11 17.47 -16.25 -42.44
CA LEU A 11 16.63 -16.87 -41.42
C LEU A 11 17.26 -16.80 -40.02
N LEU A 12 18.55 -17.07 -39.91
CA LEU A 12 19.27 -16.97 -38.62
C LEU A 12 19.30 -15.52 -38.14
N ALA A 13 19.47 -14.53 -39.02
CA ALA A 13 19.42 -13.11 -38.67
C ALA A 13 18.01 -12.69 -38.21
N LEU A 14 16.95 -13.18 -38.83
CA LEU A 14 15.57 -12.91 -38.45
C LEU A 14 15.24 -13.54 -37.10
N VAL A 15 15.64 -14.80 -36.88
CA VAL A 15 15.42 -15.49 -35.59
C VAL A 15 16.24 -14.83 -34.50
N GLY A 16 17.51 -14.51 -34.72
CA GLY A 16 18.36 -13.80 -33.76
C GLY A 16 17.84 -12.40 -33.45
N GLY A 17 17.39 -11.66 -34.46
CA GLY A 17 16.76 -10.34 -34.26
C GLY A 17 15.44 -10.39 -33.46
N TYR A 18 14.63 -11.43 -33.69
CA TYR A 18 13.40 -11.66 -32.92
C TYR A 18 13.68 -11.94 -31.45
N TYR A 19 14.63 -12.85 -31.16
CA TYR A 19 15.01 -13.15 -29.78
C TYR A 19 15.70 -11.97 -29.09
N ALA A 20 16.60 -11.26 -29.80
CA ALA A 20 17.22 -10.05 -29.26
C ALA A 20 16.16 -8.95 -28.98
N GLY A 21 15.25 -8.73 -29.94
CA GLY A 21 14.14 -7.77 -29.73
C GLY A 21 13.26 -8.10 -28.52
N ASN A 22 12.94 -9.38 -28.31
CA ASN A 22 12.18 -9.83 -27.15
C ASN A 22 12.94 -9.66 -25.82
N MET A 23 14.26 -9.86 -25.81
CA MET A 23 15.09 -9.63 -24.62
C MET A 23 15.18 -8.15 -24.23
N PHE A 24 15.08 -7.24 -25.20
CA PHE A 24 15.11 -5.78 -24.98
C PHE A 24 13.72 -5.15 -24.82
N GLN A 25 12.64 -5.88 -25.05
CA GLN A 25 11.30 -5.39 -24.69
C GLN A 25 11.17 -5.39 -23.17
N LYS A 26 11.41 -4.23 -22.54
CA LYS A 26 10.96 -3.99 -21.18
C LYS A 26 9.44 -4.18 -21.20
N LYS A 27 8.94 -5.25 -20.58
CA LYS A 27 7.49 -5.39 -20.35
C LYS A 27 7.02 -4.07 -19.73
N ALA A 28 6.08 -3.41 -20.38
CA ALA A 28 5.44 -2.25 -19.76
C ALA A 28 4.93 -2.70 -18.37
N PRO A 29 5.19 -1.93 -17.32
CA PRO A 29 4.64 -2.26 -16.01
C PRO A 29 3.12 -2.40 -16.16
N PRO A 30 2.50 -3.33 -15.44
CA PRO A 30 1.05 -3.47 -15.45
C PRO A 30 0.42 -2.11 -15.10
N PRO A 31 -0.74 -1.77 -15.68
CA PRO A 31 -1.41 -0.52 -15.37
C PRO A 31 -1.67 -0.47 -13.88
N VAL A 32 -1.11 0.54 -13.21
CA VAL A 32 -1.41 0.80 -11.80
C VAL A 32 -2.84 1.32 -11.75
N LEU A 33 -3.73 0.59 -11.09
CA LEU A 33 -5.10 1.04 -10.83
C LEU A 33 -5.05 2.09 -9.70
N ALA A 34 -4.66 3.30 -10.03
CA ALA A 34 -4.59 4.42 -9.11
C ALA A 34 -5.42 5.59 -9.64
N SER A 35 -6.23 6.17 -8.77
CA SER A 35 -6.85 7.47 -8.99
C SER A 35 -5.94 8.56 -8.44
N VAL A 36 -5.33 9.35 -9.31
CA VAL A 36 -4.56 10.54 -8.92
C VAL A 36 -5.52 11.70 -8.73
N LEU A 37 -5.46 12.35 -7.57
CA LEU A 37 -6.34 13.46 -7.22
C LEU A 37 -5.69 14.80 -7.59
N GLU A 38 -6.39 15.62 -8.41
CA GLU A 38 -5.98 16.96 -8.80
C GLU A 38 -7.17 17.93 -8.68
N PRO A 39 -7.14 18.86 -7.74
CA PRO A 39 -6.08 19.06 -6.71
C PRO A 39 -6.04 17.93 -5.67
N PRO A 40 -4.94 17.79 -4.91
CA PRO A 40 -4.86 16.87 -3.78
C PRO A 40 -5.95 17.16 -2.74
N LYS A 41 -6.54 16.11 -2.15
CA LYS A 41 -7.64 16.22 -1.19
C LYS A 41 -7.11 16.56 0.20
N GLU A 42 -7.72 17.55 0.85
CA GLU A 42 -7.43 17.91 2.23
C GLU A 42 -7.85 16.80 3.20
N ILE A 43 -7.07 16.66 4.27
CA ILE A 43 -7.38 15.83 5.43
C ILE A 43 -7.69 16.77 6.59
N ARG A 44 -8.81 16.57 7.26
CA ARG A 44 -9.15 17.34 8.45
C ARG A 44 -8.17 17.01 9.58
N PRO A 45 -7.90 17.95 10.51
CA PRO A 45 -7.14 17.63 11.71
C PRO A 45 -7.77 16.46 12.46
N PHE A 46 -6.93 15.58 12.97
CA PHE A 46 -7.33 14.40 13.75
C PHE A 46 -6.33 14.16 14.89
N GLU A 47 -6.73 13.37 15.87
CA GLU A 47 -5.90 12.98 17.00
C GLU A 47 -6.05 11.47 17.24
N LEU A 48 -4.98 10.72 16.96
CA LEU A 48 -4.88 9.27 17.18
C LEU A 48 -3.74 8.98 18.16
N THR A 49 -3.68 7.74 18.63
CA THR A 49 -2.54 7.23 19.40
C THR A 49 -1.69 6.36 18.49
N GLY A 50 -0.41 6.70 18.33
CA GLY A 50 0.58 5.92 17.60
C GLY A 50 0.86 4.57 18.27
N GLY A 51 1.43 3.64 17.52
CA GLY A 51 1.84 2.34 18.04
C GLY A 51 2.93 2.45 19.15
N ASP A 52 3.63 3.56 19.21
CA ASP A 52 4.58 3.92 20.26
C ASP A 52 3.92 4.53 21.52
N GLY A 53 2.60 4.69 21.51
CA GLY A 53 1.82 5.29 22.58
C GLY A 53 1.78 6.82 22.57
N GLU A 54 2.45 7.47 21.63
CA GLU A 54 2.49 8.92 21.50
C GLU A 54 1.32 9.45 20.67
N ASN A 55 1.05 10.76 20.80
CA ASN A 55 0.00 11.40 20.02
C ASN A 55 0.36 11.45 18.53
N PHE A 56 -0.51 10.93 17.67
CA PHE A 56 -0.36 10.88 16.22
C PHE A 56 -1.41 11.77 15.54
N THR A 57 -0.94 12.79 14.85
CA THR A 57 -1.79 13.82 14.24
C THR A 57 -1.46 14.02 12.75
N LEU A 58 -2.19 14.92 12.09
CA LEU A 58 -1.89 15.32 10.72
C LEU A 58 -0.45 15.84 10.54
N GLU A 59 0.14 16.45 11.56
CA GLU A 59 1.53 16.97 11.50
C GLU A 59 2.54 15.83 11.29
N ASN A 60 2.27 14.62 11.80
CA ASN A 60 3.13 13.45 11.64
C ASN A 60 3.15 12.92 10.19
N LEU A 61 2.19 13.32 9.35
CA LEU A 61 2.15 12.98 7.92
C LEU A 61 2.90 13.99 7.05
N LYS A 62 3.26 15.17 7.55
CA LYS A 62 3.92 16.22 6.77
C LYS A 62 5.43 15.98 6.61
N GLY A 63 5.99 16.53 5.53
CA GLY A 63 7.41 16.46 5.23
C GLY A 63 7.87 15.14 4.60
N GLN A 64 6.95 14.18 4.38
CA GLN A 64 7.24 12.87 3.81
C GLN A 64 6.06 12.34 3.00
N TRP A 65 6.30 11.37 2.14
CA TRP A 65 5.26 10.61 1.49
C TRP A 65 4.78 9.49 2.42
N THR A 66 3.47 9.29 2.56
CA THR A 66 2.95 8.23 3.42
C THR A 66 1.89 7.40 2.70
N LEU A 67 2.12 6.09 2.64
CA LEU A 67 1.08 5.12 2.26
C LEU A 67 0.22 4.84 3.49
N VAL A 68 -1.06 5.19 3.41
CA VAL A 68 -2.02 4.99 4.51
C VAL A 68 -2.98 3.86 4.15
N TYR A 69 -3.09 2.90 5.03
CA TYR A 69 -3.96 1.74 4.91
C TYR A 69 -4.85 1.60 6.14
N PHE A 70 -6.13 1.29 5.94
CA PHE A 70 -7.09 1.03 7.02
C PHE A 70 -7.32 -0.46 7.15
N GLY A 71 -7.10 -1.00 8.35
CA GLY A 71 -7.20 -2.44 8.60
C GLY A 71 -7.29 -2.74 10.10
N TYR A 72 -7.04 -4.00 10.49
CA TYR A 72 -7.05 -4.43 11.89
C TYR A 72 -6.25 -5.71 12.07
N THR A 73 -5.75 -5.98 13.29
CA THR A 73 -4.81 -7.10 13.52
C THR A 73 -5.46 -8.48 13.44
N TYR A 74 -6.78 -8.57 13.63
CA TYR A 74 -7.54 -9.83 13.55
C TYR A 74 -8.05 -10.14 12.13
N CYS A 75 -7.68 -9.35 11.12
CA CYS A 75 -8.02 -9.63 9.73
C CYS A 75 -7.24 -10.87 9.24
N PRO A 76 -7.94 -11.95 8.79
CA PRO A 76 -7.25 -13.20 8.51
C PRO A 76 -6.53 -13.24 7.16
N ASP A 77 -6.80 -12.32 6.23
CA ASP A 77 -6.38 -12.46 4.84
C ASP A 77 -5.91 -11.13 4.22
N ILE A 78 -6.82 -10.19 3.96
CA ILE A 78 -6.50 -9.02 3.12
C ILE A 78 -5.52 -8.06 3.77
N CYS A 79 -5.52 -7.87 5.11
CA CYS A 79 -4.59 -6.99 5.78
C CYS A 79 -3.14 -7.49 5.70
N PRO A 80 -2.80 -8.74 6.07
CA PRO A 80 -1.43 -9.23 5.95
C PRO A 80 -0.98 -9.28 4.49
N THR A 81 -1.87 -9.59 3.55
CA THR A 81 -1.55 -9.59 2.12
C THR A 81 -1.19 -8.17 1.64
N THR A 82 -2.01 -7.17 1.95
CA THR A 82 -1.75 -5.78 1.56
C THR A 82 -0.44 -5.24 2.16
N LEU A 83 -0.19 -5.47 3.45
CA LEU A 83 1.06 -5.02 4.10
C LEU A 83 2.30 -5.70 3.50
N THR A 84 2.19 -6.99 3.15
CA THR A 84 3.25 -7.73 2.44
C THR A 84 3.49 -7.14 1.05
N ASP A 85 2.44 -6.80 0.30
CA ASP A 85 2.58 -6.22 -1.03
C ASP A 85 3.18 -4.81 -0.98
N ILE A 86 2.84 -4.01 0.03
CA ILE A 86 3.52 -2.73 0.28
C ILE A 86 5.01 -2.96 0.58
N ALA A 87 5.37 -3.96 1.40
CA ALA A 87 6.77 -4.30 1.66
C ALA A 87 7.52 -4.71 0.38
N ARG A 88 6.86 -5.42 -0.55
CA ARG A 88 7.42 -5.73 -1.88
C ARG A 88 7.67 -4.46 -2.72
N VAL A 89 6.83 -3.42 -2.59
CA VAL A 89 7.08 -2.13 -3.26
C VAL A 89 8.39 -1.52 -2.77
N TYR A 90 8.65 -1.50 -1.45
CA TYR A 90 9.94 -1.03 -0.91
C TYR A 90 11.12 -1.83 -1.46
N ASN A 91 11.00 -3.15 -1.55
CA ASN A 91 12.05 -4.01 -2.10
C ASN A 91 12.32 -3.71 -3.59
N ARG A 92 11.28 -3.39 -4.38
CA ARG A 92 11.42 -2.99 -5.79
C ARG A 92 12.05 -1.61 -5.95
N LEU A 93 11.91 -0.75 -4.95
CA LEU A 93 12.47 0.60 -4.90
C LEU A 93 13.82 0.64 -4.17
N ALA A 94 14.40 -0.51 -3.79
CA ALA A 94 15.64 -0.56 -3.02
C ALA A 94 16.83 0.14 -3.70
N ASP A 95 16.87 0.15 -5.03
CA ASP A 95 17.88 0.85 -5.83
C ASP A 95 17.61 2.37 -5.99
N GLN A 96 16.53 2.88 -5.36
CA GLN A 96 16.10 4.28 -5.40
C GLN A 96 15.97 4.81 -3.95
N PRO A 97 17.10 4.94 -3.23
CA PRO A 97 17.09 5.30 -1.81
C PRO A 97 16.53 6.71 -1.55
N GLU A 98 16.57 7.60 -2.52
CA GLU A 98 15.96 8.93 -2.46
C GLU A 98 14.43 8.85 -2.33
N ILE A 99 13.79 7.81 -2.90
CA ILE A 99 12.34 7.60 -2.78
C ILE A 99 12.02 6.89 -1.46
N THR A 100 12.74 5.80 -1.17
CA THR A 100 12.42 4.96 -0.01
C THR A 100 12.66 5.65 1.33
N LYS A 101 13.60 6.59 1.41
CA LYS A 101 13.86 7.37 2.62
C LYS A 101 12.71 8.31 2.98
N GLU A 102 12.03 8.84 1.98
CA GLU A 102 10.91 9.76 2.14
C GLU A 102 9.54 9.07 2.17
N LEU A 103 9.51 7.75 1.94
CA LEU A 103 8.27 6.97 1.94
C LEU A 103 8.09 6.28 3.30
N LYS A 104 6.91 6.47 3.89
CA LYS A 104 6.45 5.78 5.09
C LYS A 104 5.20 4.99 4.81
N THR A 105 4.91 4.02 5.67
CA THR A 105 3.64 3.27 5.65
C THR A 105 2.99 3.38 7.02
N LEU A 106 1.70 3.69 7.05
CA LEU A 106 0.89 3.82 8.24
C LEU A 106 -0.33 2.90 8.14
N LEU A 107 -0.48 2.00 9.10
CA LEU A 107 -1.72 1.26 9.34
C LEU A 107 -2.55 2.03 10.36
N ILE A 108 -3.79 2.40 10.00
CA ILE A 108 -4.77 2.93 10.94
C ILE A 108 -5.76 1.81 11.25
N SER A 109 -5.86 1.44 12.53
CA SER A 109 -6.82 0.42 12.95
C SER A 109 -8.25 0.94 12.88
N VAL A 110 -9.14 0.12 12.35
CA VAL A 110 -10.59 0.32 12.36
C VAL A 110 -11.30 -0.47 13.46
N ASP A 111 -10.52 -1.08 14.35
CA ASP A 111 -11.02 -1.91 15.45
C ASP A 111 -10.36 -1.56 16.80
N PRO A 112 -10.58 -0.36 17.32
CA PRO A 112 -9.91 0.11 18.52
C PRO A 112 -10.25 -0.72 19.77
N ALA A 113 -11.32 -1.50 19.74
CA ALA A 113 -11.70 -2.33 20.87
C ALA A 113 -10.76 -3.53 21.08
N ARG A 114 -10.12 -4.05 20.01
CA ARG A 114 -9.19 -5.19 20.06
C ARG A 114 -7.75 -4.80 19.77
N ASP A 115 -7.51 -3.71 19.08
CA ASP A 115 -6.20 -3.27 18.63
C ASP A 115 -5.63 -2.18 19.55
N THR A 116 -4.84 -2.58 20.56
CA THR A 116 -4.07 -1.62 21.35
C THR A 116 -2.89 -1.06 20.56
N PRO A 117 -2.33 0.11 20.92
CA PRO A 117 -1.14 0.66 20.28
C PRO A 117 0.02 -0.33 20.20
N GLU A 118 0.33 -1.01 21.31
CA GLU A 118 1.43 -1.97 21.40
C GLU A 118 1.22 -3.17 20.45
N ARG A 119 -0.02 -3.69 20.43
CA ARG A 119 -0.38 -4.81 19.54
C ARG A 119 -0.26 -4.43 18.08
N LEU A 120 -0.68 -3.23 17.72
CA LEU A 120 -0.57 -2.71 16.37
C LEU A 120 0.89 -2.54 15.95
N GLN A 121 1.73 -2.01 16.84
CA GLN A 121 3.15 -1.84 16.54
C GLN A 121 3.85 -3.20 16.35
N GLU A 122 3.57 -4.17 17.21
CA GLU A 122 4.07 -5.54 17.05
C GLU A 122 3.61 -6.14 15.71
N TYR A 123 2.36 -5.95 15.35
CA TYR A 123 1.79 -6.46 14.12
C TYR A 123 2.44 -5.87 12.87
N VAL A 124 2.62 -4.55 12.78
CA VAL A 124 3.17 -3.92 11.57
C VAL A 124 4.67 -4.17 11.43
N THR A 125 5.42 -4.25 12.54
CA THR A 125 6.87 -4.56 12.50
C THR A 125 7.17 -5.97 12.00
N PHE A 126 6.21 -6.90 12.07
CA PHE A 126 6.35 -8.22 11.43
C PHE A 126 6.55 -8.11 9.91
N PHE A 127 5.99 -7.08 9.27
CA PHE A 127 6.14 -6.86 7.82
C PHE A 127 7.37 -6.02 7.49
N ARG A 128 7.60 -4.96 8.26
CA ARG A 128 8.78 -4.08 8.18
C ARG A 128 8.96 -3.29 9.47
N ASP A 129 10.20 -3.18 9.91
CA ASP A 129 10.56 -2.50 11.18
C ASP A 129 10.21 -1.00 11.19
N ASP A 130 10.12 -0.35 10.01
CA ASP A 130 9.84 1.07 9.86
C ASP A 130 8.37 1.39 9.53
N TYR A 131 7.48 0.41 9.59
CA TYR A 131 6.03 0.64 9.47
C TYR A 131 5.48 1.27 10.74
N LEU A 132 4.57 2.20 10.53
CA LEU A 132 3.87 2.92 11.59
C LEU A 132 2.47 2.35 11.74
N ALA A 133 1.94 2.45 12.96
CA ALA A 133 0.57 2.12 13.26
C ALA A 133 -0.08 3.20 14.12
N ALA A 134 -1.38 3.35 14.03
CA ALA A 134 -2.15 4.22 14.90
C ALA A 134 -3.56 3.67 15.12
N THR A 135 -4.13 3.99 16.27
CA THR A 135 -5.52 3.75 16.66
C THR A 135 -6.04 4.95 17.44
N GLY A 136 -7.30 4.96 17.84
CA GLY A 136 -7.84 6.07 18.61
C GLY A 136 -9.31 5.85 18.94
N GLU A 137 -9.96 6.91 19.40
CA GLU A 137 -11.39 6.90 19.63
C GLU A 137 -12.15 6.65 18.32
N LYS A 138 -13.27 5.93 18.41
CA LYS A 138 -14.05 5.54 17.25
C LYS A 138 -14.47 6.73 16.37
N GLU A 139 -14.82 7.83 17.00
CA GLU A 139 -15.26 9.05 16.32
C GLU A 139 -14.15 9.65 15.46
N GLU A 140 -12.90 9.64 15.94
CA GLU A 140 -11.72 10.08 15.18
C GLU A 140 -11.41 9.14 14.02
N ILE A 141 -11.52 7.81 14.26
CA ILE A 141 -11.35 6.80 13.21
C ILE A 141 -12.43 6.95 12.12
N ASP A 142 -13.69 7.17 12.50
CA ASP A 142 -14.79 7.41 11.56
C ASP A 142 -14.53 8.64 10.69
N GLN A 143 -14.04 9.72 11.32
CA GLN A 143 -13.73 10.94 10.61
C GLN A 143 -12.61 10.74 9.59
N ILE A 144 -11.48 10.19 10.03
CA ILE A 144 -10.31 10.02 9.16
C ILE A 144 -10.59 8.99 8.06
N ALA A 145 -11.28 7.89 8.35
CA ALA A 145 -11.69 6.91 7.35
C ALA A 145 -12.54 7.56 6.25
N LYS A 146 -13.48 8.45 6.61
CA LYS A 146 -14.29 9.22 5.66
C LYS A 146 -13.45 10.15 4.79
N ASP A 147 -12.43 10.82 5.37
CA ASP A 147 -11.55 11.68 4.60
C ASP A 147 -10.73 10.88 3.58
N PHE A 148 -10.30 9.70 3.93
CA PHE A 148 -9.59 8.78 3.04
C PHE A 148 -10.50 7.98 2.11
N SER A 149 -11.82 8.15 2.19
CA SER A 149 -12.81 7.34 1.45
C SER A 149 -12.66 5.84 1.76
N ALA A 150 -12.12 5.52 2.92
CA ALA A 150 -12.01 4.16 3.42
C ALA A 150 -13.34 3.76 4.07
N TYR A 151 -13.90 2.64 3.62
CA TYR A 151 -15.10 2.07 4.20
C TYR A 151 -14.71 0.99 5.21
N TYR A 152 -15.41 0.94 6.34
CA TYR A 152 -15.38 -0.21 7.24
C TYR A 152 -16.72 -0.40 7.94
N LYS A 153 -16.97 -1.63 8.42
CA LYS A 153 -18.15 -2.01 9.19
C LYS A 153 -17.80 -3.10 10.19
N ILE A 154 -17.97 -2.79 11.46
CA ILE A 154 -17.86 -3.78 12.54
C ILE A 154 -19.19 -4.53 12.62
N HIS A 155 -19.15 -5.86 12.62
CA HIS A 155 -20.33 -6.70 12.77
C HIS A 155 -20.59 -7.02 14.24
N GLU A 156 -21.80 -7.52 14.55
CA GLU A 156 -22.15 -7.98 15.87
C GLU A 156 -21.31 -9.21 16.26
N PRO A 157 -20.89 -9.30 17.54
CA PRO A 157 -20.17 -10.47 18.04
C PRO A 157 -21.02 -11.74 17.99
N ASP A 158 -20.37 -12.87 17.72
CA ASP A 158 -20.95 -14.21 17.88
C ASP A 158 -21.08 -14.60 19.37
N GLU A 159 -21.58 -15.80 19.66
CA GLU A 159 -21.75 -16.34 21.01
C GLU A 159 -20.42 -16.43 21.81
N ASN A 160 -19.28 -16.41 21.13
CA ASN A 160 -17.94 -16.47 21.70
C ASN A 160 -17.28 -15.07 21.80
N GLY A 161 -17.99 -14.01 21.40
CA GLY A 161 -17.48 -12.65 21.39
C GLY A 161 -16.59 -12.30 20.19
N ASN A 162 -16.49 -13.19 19.16
CA ASN A 162 -15.74 -12.90 17.94
C ASN A 162 -16.63 -12.15 16.95
N TYR A 163 -16.04 -11.19 16.25
CA TYR A 163 -16.74 -10.46 15.20
C TYR A 163 -15.79 -10.14 14.04
N PRO A 164 -16.26 -10.23 12.80
CA PRO A 164 -15.53 -9.75 11.64
C PRO A 164 -15.68 -8.23 11.48
N VAL A 165 -14.73 -7.63 10.79
CA VAL A 165 -14.80 -6.23 10.34
C VAL A 165 -14.60 -6.21 8.84
N ASP A 166 -15.62 -5.79 8.10
CA ASP A 166 -15.49 -5.51 6.68
C ASP A 166 -14.74 -4.19 6.53
N HIS A 167 -13.75 -4.13 5.66
CA HIS A 167 -13.04 -2.89 5.33
C HIS A 167 -12.58 -2.89 3.88
N SER A 168 -12.40 -1.70 3.33
CA SER A 168 -11.86 -1.52 1.99
C SER A 168 -10.36 -1.83 1.95
N SER A 169 -9.90 -2.44 0.85
CA SER A 169 -8.48 -2.74 0.59
C SER A 169 -7.73 -1.61 -0.13
N ILE A 170 -8.24 -0.38 -0.02
CA ILE A 170 -7.59 0.78 -0.65
C ILE A 170 -6.36 1.21 0.13
N VAL A 171 -5.31 1.62 -0.59
CA VAL A 171 -4.14 2.27 -0.03
C VAL A 171 -4.09 3.69 -0.58
N SER A 172 -3.99 4.67 0.29
CA SER A 172 -3.91 6.08 -0.09
C SER A 172 -2.50 6.61 0.05
N LEU A 173 -2.06 7.44 -0.90
CA LEU A 173 -0.78 8.13 -0.84
C LEU A 173 -1.00 9.57 -0.39
N VAL A 174 -0.43 9.92 0.75
CA VAL A 174 -0.38 11.28 1.28
C VAL A 174 0.93 11.93 0.87
N ASN A 175 0.86 13.16 0.37
CA ASN A 175 2.02 13.94 -0.04
C ASN A 175 2.67 14.69 1.16
N PRO A 176 3.86 15.28 0.99
CA PRO A 176 4.54 16.02 2.06
C PRO A 176 3.79 17.24 2.61
N ASP A 177 2.75 17.72 1.93
CA ASP A 177 1.88 18.78 2.45
C ASP A 177 0.79 18.25 3.40
N GLY A 178 0.71 16.93 3.62
CA GLY A 178 -0.33 16.28 4.41
C GLY A 178 -1.68 16.18 3.68
N ARG A 179 -1.66 15.98 2.35
CA ARG A 179 -2.87 15.87 1.50
C ARG A 179 -2.90 14.56 0.75
N ILE A 180 -4.08 13.98 0.54
CA ILE A 180 -4.22 12.75 -0.25
C ILE A 180 -3.97 13.07 -1.73
N ARG A 181 -2.93 12.46 -2.29
CA ARG A 181 -2.50 12.66 -3.68
C ARG A 181 -2.98 11.57 -4.62
N ALA A 182 -3.06 10.33 -4.15
CA ALA A 182 -3.53 9.20 -4.94
C ALA A 182 -4.21 8.14 -4.08
N ILE A 183 -5.09 7.37 -4.71
CA ILE A 183 -5.76 6.22 -4.10
C ILE A 183 -5.51 5.01 -5.00
N PHE A 184 -4.92 3.96 -4.44
CA PHE A 184 -4.68 2.68 -5.11
C PHE A 184 -5.79 1.70 -4.74
N ILE A 185 -6.41 1.10 -5.76
CA ILE A 185 -7.44 0.07 -5.59
C ILE A 185 -6.78 -1.27 -5.94
N ASN A 186 -6.98 -2.29 -5.11
CA ASN A 186 -6.48 -3.65 -5.31
C ASN A 186 -4.94 -3.74 -5.45
N VAL A 187 -4.21 -3.23 -4.46
CA VAL A 187 -2.74 -3.39 -4.39
C VAL A 187 -2.35 -4.88 -4.39
N ALA A 188 -3.19 -5.74 -3.81
CA ALA A 188 -2.99 -7.20 -3.73
C ALA A 188 -3.14 -7.93 -5.08
N GLU A 189 -3.76 -7.34 -6.10
CA GLU A 189 -3.95 -7.96 -7.42
C GLU A 189 -2.90 -7.56 -8.46
N SER A 190 -1.82 -6.89 -8.05
CA SER A 190 -0.72 -6.57 -8.97
C SER A 190 -0.09 -7.86 -9.50
N PRO A 191 -0.12 -8.13 -10.84
CA PRO A 191 0.48 -9.34 -11.39
C PRO A 191 1.96 -9.43 -11.03
N GLN A 192 2.38 -10.62 -10.66
CA GLN A 192 3.77 -10.97 -10.30
C GLN A 192 4.72 -10.81 -11.48
#